data_90531672fe2edac87f229eb69e15f166
#
_entry.id   90531672fe2edac87f229eb69e15f166
#
_cell.length_a   1.000
_cell.length_b   1.000
_cell.length_c   1.000
_cell.angle_alpha   90.00
_cell.angle_beta   90.00
_cell.angle_gamma   90.00
#
_symmetry.space_group_name_H-M   'P 1'
#
loop_
_entity.id
_entity.type
_entity.pdbx_description
1 polymer ?
#
loop_
_entity_poly.entity_id
_entity_poly.type
_entity_poly.pdbx_seq_one_letter_code
_entity_poly.pdbx_strand_id
1 'polypeptide(L)'
;MNDSEKSPRVVSLGDRCCGCGACAARRPKSCISMEPDDCGFLHPTVDASGCVGCGACDAVCPALNAPGEDGCEFALWAKAHDVGLLDRSSSGGVFGLLAGDALSRGGVVAGAAWTDGCRELRHVLVEDRPALGTVMRSKYVQSAVGRGVFEGVRAALREGRPALFAGTACQVAGMRSYLGKLADSDLFLGV
;
A
#
# COMPACT_ATOMS: atom_id res chain seq x y z
N MET A 1 -15.57 12.70 -31.25
CA MET A 1 -15.38 11.63 -30.24
C MET A 1 -15.60 12.29 -28.89
N ASN A 2 -16.64 11.88 -28.16
CA ASN A 2 -17.04 12.55 -26.92
C ASN A 2 -15.96 12.38 -25.85
N ASP A 3 -15.56 13.45 -25.16
CA ASP A 3 -14.60 13.46 -24.06
C ASP A 3 -15.02 12.57 -22.86
N SER A 4 -16.31 12.23 -22.76
CA SER A 4 -16.85 11.32 -21.75
C SER A 4 -16.40 9.85 -21.89
N GLU A 5 -15.92 9.42 -23.06
CA GLU A 5 -15.44 8.04 -23.28
C GLU A 5 -13.98 7.82 -22.83
N LYS A 6 -13.23 8.88 -22.52
CA LYS A 6 -11.81 8.79 -22.14
C LYS A 6 -11.57 8.88 -20.62
N SER A 7 -12.58 9.21 -19.84
CA SER A 7 -12.39 9.38 -18.39
C SER A 7 -12.23 8.02 -17.70
N PRO A 8 -11.17 7.81 -16.92
CA PRO A 8 -10.98 6.57 -16.16
C PRO A 8 -12.13 6.34 -15.16
N ARG A 9 -12.56 5.09 -15.02
CA ARG A 9 -13.64 4.69 -14.10
C ARG A 9 -13.31 4.94 -12.62
N VAL A 10 -12.01 4.96 -12.27
CA VAL A 10 -11.56 5.22 -10.90
C VAL A 10 -12.02 6.57 -10.34
N VAL A 11 -12.23 7.60 -11.19
CA VAL A 11 -12.70 8.93 -10.74
C VAL A 11 -14.19 9.00 -10.47
N SER A 12 -14.96 8.03 -10.95
CA SER A 12 -16.42 7.97 -10.75
C SER A 12 -16.83 7.01 -9.63
N LEU A 13 -15.87 6.51 -8.83
CA LEU A 13 -16.15 5.56 -7.75
C LEU A 13 -16.91 6.18 -6.58
N GLY A 14 -16.73 7.50 -6.33
CA GLY A 14 -17.31 8.15 -5.15
C GLY A 14 -16.92 7.42 -3.86
N ASP A 15 -17.88 7.16 -2.99
CA ASP A 15 -17.70 6.53 -1.67
C ASP A 15 -17.14 5.08 -1.74
N ARG A 16 -17.13 4.47 -2.91
CA ARG A 16 -16.48 3.16 -3.10
C ARG A 16 -14.96 3.25 -3.24
N CYS A 17 -14.42 4.45 -3.40
CA CYS A 17 -12.97 4.65 -3.44
C CYS A 17 -12.42 4.57 -2.01
N CYS A 18 -11.43 3.71 -1.81
CA CYS A 18 -10.77 3.52 -0.51
C CYS A 18 -9.43 4.30 -0.39
N GLY A 19 -9.09 5.15 -1.34
CA GLY A 19 -7.89 5.98 -1.29
C GLY A 19 -6.55 5.22 -1.28
N CYS A 20 -6.51 3.97 -1.78
CA CYS A 20 -5.32 3.12 -1.68
C CYS A 20 -4.11 3.58 -2.52
N GLY A 21 -4.27 4.52 -3.45
CA GLY A 21 -3.20 5.10 -4.25
C GLY A 21 -2.70 4.24 -5.44
N ALA A 22 -3.17 3.01 -5.63
CA ALA A 22 -2.70 2.11 -6.68
C ALA A 22 -2.91 2.68 -8.10
N CYS A 23 -4.06 3.31 -8.36
CA CYS A 23 -4.35 3.98 -9.63
C CYS A 23 -3.37 5.13 -9.90
N ALA A 24 -3.03 5.91 -8.88
CA ALA A 24 -2.05 6.98 -8.98
C ALA A 24 -0.63 6.45 -9.20
N ALA A 25 -0.25 5.31 -8.66
CA ALA A 25 1.06 4.71 -8.81
C ALA A 25 1.27 4.02 -10.17
N ARG A 26 0.23 3.40 -10.75
CA ARG A 26 0.35 2.53 -11.95
C ARG A 26 0.63 3.26 -13.25
N ARG A 27 0.52 4.57 -13.30
CA ARG A 27 0.47 5.33 -14.56
C ARG A 27 1.81 5.70 -15.17
N PRO A 28 1.91 5.63 -16.52
CA PRO A 28 3.11 6.07 -17.21
C PRO A 28 3.27 7.60 -17.26
N LYS A 29 2.17 8.39 -17.17
CA LYS A 29 2.20 9.84 -17.43
C LYS A 29 1.77 10.75 -16.28
N SER A 30 1.80 10.30 -15.04
CA SER A 30 1.50 11.11 -13.84
C SER A 30 0.25 12.02 -13.91
N CYS A 31 -0.81 11.63 -14.65
CA CYS A 31 -2.05 12.39 -14.84
C CYS A 31 -3.15 12.11 -13.79
N ILE A 32 -2.92 11.35 -12.71
CA ILE A 32 -3.82 11.19 -11.56
C ILE A 32 -3.08 11.61 -10.30
N SER A 33 -3.57 12.53 -9.53
CA SER A 33 -3.21 12.83 -8.16
C SER A 33 -4.21 12.22 -7.19
N MET A 34 -3.83 12.14 -5.93
CA MET A 34 -4.75 11.78 -4.85
C MET A 34 -5.02 13.07 -4.07
N GLU A 35 -6.25 13.56 -4.13
CA GLU A 35 -6.65 14.81 -3.50
C GLU A 35 -7.63 14.52 -2.36
N PRO A 36 -7.55 15.27 -1.23
CA PRO A 36 -8.50 15.10 -0.14
C PRO A 36 -9.88 15.68 -0.53
N ASP A 37 -10.93 14.99 -0.12
CA ASP A 37 -12.29 15.53 -0.11
C ASP A 37 -12.53 16.48 1.10
N ASP A 38 -13.75 16.97 1.27
CA ASP A 38 -14.13 17.87 2.36
C ASP A 38 -13.99 17.22 3.76
N CYS A 39 -13.92 15.88 3.85
CA CYS A 39 -13.67 15.12 5.06
C CYS A 39 -12.20 14.73 5.24
N GLY A 40 -11.34 15.07 4.26
CA GLY A 40 -9.92 14.75 4.27
C GLY A 40 -9.57 13.36 3.70
N PHE A 41 -10.53 12.60 3.15
CA PHE A 41 -10.25 11.33 2.52
C PHE A 41 -9.71 11.52 1.10
N LEU A 42 -8.68 10.73 0.78
CA LEU A 42 -8.00 10.84 -0.52
C LEU A 42 -8.77 10.16 -1.63
N HIS A 43 -9.06 10.91 -2.70
CA HIS A 43 -9.69 10.43 -3.92
C HIS A 43 -8.84 10.73 -5.16
N PRO A 44 -8.93 9.91 -6.24
CA PRO A 44 -8.17 10.16 -7.46
C PRO A 44 -8.78 11.31 -8.26
N THR A 45 -7.95 12.29 -8.62
CA THR A 45 -8.26 13.36 -9.56
C THR A 45 -7.43 13.18 -10.83
N VAL A 46 -8.04 13.35 -12.00
CA VAL A 46 -7.40 13.12 -13.31
C VAL A 46 -7.21 14.43 -14.07
N ASP A 47 -5.97 14.70 -14.42
CA ASP A 47 -5.67 15.69 -15.46
C ASP A 47 -6.03 15.10 -16.84
N ALA A 48 -7.15 15.58 -17.40
CA ALA A 48 -7.65 15.12 -18.69
C ALA A 48 -6.68 15.40 -19.85
N SER A 49 -5.85 16.44 -19.75
CA SER A 49 -4.89 16.81 -20.79
C SER A 49 -3.74 15.80 -20.90
N GLY A 50 -3.35 15.19 -19.77
CA GLY A 50 -2.32 14.16 -19.70
C GLY A 50 -2.86 12.74 -19.84
N CYS A 51 -4.17 12.53 -19.79
CA CYS A 51 -4.79 11.21 -19.84
C CYS A 51 -4.89 10.68 -21.27
N VAL A 52 -4.30 9.53 -21.53
CA VAL A 52 -4.34 8.86 -22.85
C VAL A 52 -5.40 7.74 -22.94
N GLY A 53 -6.24 7.56 -21.90
CA GLY A 53 -7.31 6.56 -21.89
C GLY A 53 -6.82 5.10 -21.89
N CYS A 54 -5.63 4.82 -21.37
CA CYS A 54 -5.01 3.47 -21.44
C CYS A 54 -5.64 2.43 -20.49
N GLY A 55 -6.52 2.82 -19.57
CA GLY A 55 -7.18 1.92 -18.62
C GLY A 55 -6.29 1.31 -17.52
N ALA A 56 -4.99 1.64 -17.48
CA ALA A 56 -4.05 1.05 -16.53
C ALA A 56 -4.41 1.34 -15.06
N CYS A 57 -5.02 2.48 -14.77
CA CYS A 57 -5.52 2.86 -13.45
C CYS A 57 -6.74 2.04 -13.04
N ASP A 58 -7.65 1.77 -13.97
CA ASP A 58 -8.84 0.96 -13.73
C ASP A 58 -8.46 -0.51 -13.48
N ALA A 59 -7.48 -1.01 -14.24
CA ALA A 59 -7.02 -2.39 -14.14
C ALA A 59 -6.42 -2.75 -12.77
N VAL A 60 -5.82 -1.78 -12.05
CA VAL A 60 -5.20 -2.03 -10.72
C VAL A 60 -6.12 -1.64 -9.55
N CYS A 61 -7.30 -1.11 -9.82
CA CYS A 61 -8.20 -0.65 -8.77
C CYS A 61 -8.90 -1.83 -8.10
N PRO A 62 -8.69 -2.07 -6.79
CA PRO A 62 -9.35 -3.18 -6.09
C PRO A 62 -10.88 -2.97 -5.96
N ALA A 63 -11.37 -1.72 -5.99
CA ALA A 63 -12.80 -1.43 -5.97
C ALA A 63 -13.51 -1.74 -7.31
N LEU A 64 -12.75 -1.74 -8.42
CA LEU A 64 -13.27 -2.13 -9.75
C LEU A 64 -13.02 -3.60 -10.07
N ASN A 65 -11.98 -4.18 -9.48
CA ASN A 65 -11.54 -5.55 -9.71
C ASN A 65 -11.32 -6.20 -8.34
N ALA A 66 -12.42 -6.53 -7.67
CA ALA A 66 -12.35 -7.19 -6.36
C ALA A 66 -11.53 -8.48 -6.48
N PRO A 67 -10.56 -8.71 -5.57
CA PRO A 67 -9.91 -10.01 -5.50
C PRO A 67 -10.97 -11.09 -5.26
N GLY A 68 -10.76 -12.29 -5.81
CA GLY A 68 -11.63 -13.43 -5.55
C GLY A 68 -11.73 -13.69 -4.05
N GLU A 69 -12.81 -14.35 -3.64
CA GLU A 69 -12.96 -14.83 -2.27
C GLU A 69 -12.03 -16.04 -2.08
N ASP A 70 -10.78 -15.80 -1.74
CA ASP A 70 -9.90 -16.85 -1.24
C ASP A 70 -10.33 -17.18 0.19
N GLY A 71 -10.90 -18.36 0.41
CA GLY A 71 -11.30 -18.81 1.73
C GLY A 71 -10.10 -18.84 2.70
N CYS A 72 -10.33 -18.44 3.95
CA CYS A 72 -9.34 -18.63 5.01
C CYS A 72 -9.32 -20.12 5.40
N GLU A 73 -8.20 -20.81 5.15
CA GLU A 73 -8.07 -22.23 5.49
C GLU A 73 -7.95 -22.45 7.01
N PHE A 74 -7.28 -21.55 7.71
CA PHE A 74 -7.12 -21.60 9.16
C PHE A 74 -6.82 -20.20 9.73
N ALA A 75 -7.07 -20.04 11.03
CA ALA A 75 -6.71 -18.85 11.79
C ALA A 75 -5.77 -19.22 12.95
N LEU A 76 -4.74 -18.39 13.15
CA LEU A 76 -3.77 -18.57 14.24
C LEU A 76 -3.79 -17.36 15.16
N TRP A 77 -3.71 -17.64 16.46
CA TRP A 77 -3.37 -16.63 17.44
C TRP A 77 -1.86 -16.71 17.73
N ALA A 78 -1.15 -15.60 17.61
CA ALA A 78 0.29 -15.56 17.79
C ALA A 78 0.74 -14.35 18.62
N LYS A 79 1.80 -14.55 19.39
CA LYS A 79 2.42 -13.54 20.24
C LYS A 79 3.94 -13.71 20.22
N ALA A 80 4.68 -12.62 20.13
CA ALA A 80 6.13 -12.62 20.27
C ALA A 80 6.54 -13.02 21.69
N HIS A 81 7.66 -13.70 21.83
CA HIS A 81 8.25 -14.02 23.13
C HIS A 81 9.12 -12.87 23.69
N ASP A 82 9.66 -12.02 22.82
CA ASP A 82 10.46 -10.86 23.19
C ASP A 82 9.58 -9.77 23.82
N VAL A 83 9.76 -9.55 25.13
CA VAL A 83 9.03 -8.55 25.91
C VAL A 83 9.29 -7.14 25.37
N GLY A 84 10.53 -6.82 25.00
CA GLY A 84 10.87 -5.51 24.47
C GLY A 84 10.22 -5.23 23.11
N LEU A 85 9.99 -6.26 22.30
CA LEU A 85 9.21 -6.14 21.06
C LEU A 85 7.72 -5.92 21.36
N LEU A 86 7.18 -6.65 22.34
CA LEU A 86 5.78 -6.50 22.77
C LEU A 86 5.49 -5.08 23.26
N ASP A 87 6.37 -4.52 24.10
CA ASP A 87 6.22 -3.17 24.64
C ASP A 87 6.19 -2.09 23.55
N ARG A 88 6.85 -2.35 22.41
CA ARG A 88 6.85 -1.47 21.24
C ARG A 88 5.77 -1.79 20.22
N SER A 89 4.91 -2.76 20.48
CA SER A 89 3.84 -3.21 19.58
C SER A 89 2.46 -2.79 20.08
N SER A 90 1.49 -2.72 19.19
CA SER A 90 0.07 -2.46 19.55
C SER A 90 -0.68 -3.74 19.92
N SER A 91 -0.13 -4.92 19.62
CA SER A 91 -0.75 -6.24 19.81
C SER A 91 0.34 -7.29 20.02
N GLY A 92 0.18 -8.50 19.54
CA GLY A 92 1.09 -9.64 19.73
C GLY A 92 2.49 -9.52 19.14
N GLY A 93 2.88 -8.40 18.52
CA GLY A 93 4.23 -8.16 18.03
C GLY A 93 4.56 -8.86 16.70
N VAL A 94 3.59 -9.52 16.06
CA VAL A 94 3.81 -10.31 14.84
C VAL A 94 4.36 -9.45 13.70
N PHE A 95 3.84 -8.22 13.51
CA PHE A 95 4.39 -7.29 12.52
C PHE A 95 5.89 -7.06 12.72
N GLY A 96 6.32 -6.81 13.97
CA GLY A 96 7.73 -6.58 14.27
C GLY A 96 8.63 -7.80 14.03
N LEU A 97 8.11 -9.02 14.24
CA LEU A 97 8.82 -10.26 13.90
C LEU A 97 9.02 -10.41 12.41
N LEU A 98 7.93 -10.25 11.62
CA LEU A 98 7.97 -10.36 10.16
C LEU A 98 8.85 -9.28 9.53
N ALA A 99 8.74 -8.03 10.02
CA ALA A 99 9.56 -6.92 9.58
C ALA A 99 11.05 -7.15 9.90
N GLY A 100 11.35 -7.65 11.10
CA GLY A 100 12.71 -8.01 11.51
C GLY A 100 13.31 -9.11 10.64
N ASP A 101 12.52 -10.12 10.27
CA ASP A 101 12.95 -11.18 9.34
C ASP A 101 13.23 -10.60 7.94
N ALA A 102 12.29 -9.86 7.36
CA ALA A 102 12.46 -9.24 6.05
C ALA A 102 13.73 -8.38 5.99
N LEU A 103 13.96 -7.51 6.98
CA LEU A 103 15.16 -6.67 7.05
C LEU A 103 16.45 -7.48 7.26
N SER A 104 16.41 -8.58 8.04
CA SER A 104 17.60 -9.44 8.25
C SER A 104 18.05 -10.13 6.98
N ARG A 105 17.14 -10.32 6.02
CA ARG A 105 17.39 -10.90 4.70
C ARG A 105 17.68 -9.83 3.64
N GLY A 106 17.99 -8.59 4.04
CA GLY A 106 18.26 -7.48 3.14
C GLY A 106 17.03 -6.94 2.40
N GLY A 107 15.85 -7.24 2.93
CA GLY A 107 14.57 -6.83 2.36
C GLY A 107 14.17 -5.40 2.71
N VAL A 108 12.94 -5.05 2.32
CA VAL A 108 12.31 -3.75 2.60
C VAL A 108 11.00 -3.94 3.36
N VAL A 109 10.68 -2.96 4.20
CA VAL A 109 9.41 -2.90 4.93
C VAL A 109 8.71 -1.59 4.57
N ALA A 110 7.49 -1.69 4.05
CA ALA A 110 6.61 -0.55 3.82
C ALA A 110 5.54 -0.50 4.91
N GLY A 111 5.39 0.64 5.57
CA GLY A 111 4.38 0.82 6.60
C GLY A 111 4.07 2.28 6.85
N ALA A 112 2.97 2.54 7.57
CA ALA A 112 2.52 3.88 7.88
C ALA A 112 3.40 4.53 8.96
N ALA A 113 3.89 5.73 8.71
CA ALA A 113 4.67 6.55 9.63
C ALA A 113 4.14 7.98 9.69
N TRP A 114 4.23 8.58 10.87
CA TRP A 114 3.98 10.01 11.02
C TRP A 114 5.12 10.81 10.41
N THR A 115 4.76 11.81 9.60
CA THR A 115 5.68 12.74 8.94
C THR A 115 5.28 14.18 9.28
N ASP A 116 6.12 15.15 8.91
CA ASP A 116 5.87 16.57 9.13
C ASP A 116 5.40 16.92 10.56
N GLY A 117 6.17 16.49 11.56
CA GLY A 117 5.82 16.77 12.97
C GLY A 117 4.49 16.19 13.41
N CYS A 118 4.15 15.00 12.93
CA CYS A 118 2.88 14.30 13.19
C CYS A 118 1.62 14.94 12.56
N ARG A 119 1.79 15.76 11.52
CA ARG A 119 0.66 16.36 10.79
C ARG A 119 0.15 15.49 9.67
N GLU A 120 1.01 14.65 9.09
CA GLU A 120 0.67 13.75 8.01
C GLU A 120 0.98 12.31 8.38
N LEU A 121 0.15 11.38 7.90
CA LEU A 121 0.42 9.95 7.95
C LEU A 121 0.66 9.44 6.54
N ARG A 122 1.85 8.91 6.29
CA ARG A 122 2.25 8.37 4.98
C ARG A 122 2.88 7.00 5.13
N HIS A 123 2.73 6.18 4.11
CA HIS A 123 3.58 5.00 3.98
C HIS A 123 5.00 5.41 3.60
N VAL A 124 5.95 4.81 4.28
CA VAL A 124 7.39 4.96 4.02
C VAL A 124 8.03 3.61 3.82
N LEU A 125 9.19 3.59 3.16
CA LEU A 125 10.04 2.41 3.05
C LEU A 125 11.10 2.45 4.14
N VAL A 126 11.31 1.32 4.80
CA VAL A 126 12.33 1.08 5.81
C VAL A 126 13.22 -0.05 5.32
N GLU A 127 14.53 0.17 5.34
CA GLU A 127 15.54 -0.80 4.88
C GLU A 127 16.52 -1.18 6.01
N ASP A 128 16.37 -0.57 7.18
CA ASP A 128 17.21 -0.87 8.33
C ASP A 128 16.41 -1.02 9.63
N ARG A 129 16.99 -1.71 10.61
CA ARG A 129 16.36 -1.93 11.92
C ARG A 129 16.14 -0.67 12.75
N PRO A 130 17.05 0.32 12.80
CA PRO A 130 16.83 1.57 13.52
C PRO A 130 15.57 2.31 13.09
N ALA A 131 15.28 2.38 11.78
CA ALA A 131 14.10 3.05 11.25
C ALA A 131 12.78 2.27 11.46
N LEU A 132 12.83 0.96 11.77
CA LEU A 132 11.66 0.12 11.94
C LEU A 132 10.66 0.68 12.96
N GLY A 133 11.15 1.32 14.03
CA GLY A 133 10.32 1.93 15.07
C GLY A 133 9.31 2.95 14.53
N THR A 134 9.61 3.61 13.42
CA THR A 134 8.73 4.64 12.82
C THR A 134 7.43 4.06 12.26
N VAL A 135 7.47 2.83 11.75
CA VAL A 135 6.32 2.14 11.15
C VAL A 135 5.62 1.17 12.10
N MET A 136 6.17 0.97 13.30
CA MET A 136 5.53 0.15 14.34
C MET A 136 4.32 0.87 14.95
N ARG A 137 3.46 0.09 15.60
CA ARG A 137 2.19 0.49 16.23
C ARG A 137 1.12 0.93 15.24
N SER A 138 -0.13 0.75 15.65
CA SER A 138 -1.31 1.13 14.88
C SER A 138 -1.49 2.65 14.83
N LYS A 139 -1.91 3.16 13.68
CA LYS A 139 -2.30 4.54 13.44
C LYS A 139 -3.74 4.53 12.92
N TYR A 140 -4.61 5.34 13.51
CA TYR A 140 -6.06 5.26 13.30
C TYR A 140 -6.60 6.39 12.42
N VAL A 141 -5.81 6.84 11.45
CA VAL A 141 -6.21 7.78 10.39
C VAL A 141 -5.73 7.26 9.03
N GLN A 142 -6.33 7.75 7.95
CA GLN A 142 -5.93 7.33 6.60
C GLN A 142 -4.47 7.71 6.34
N SER A 143 -3.69 6.75 5.87
CA SER A 143 -2.31 6.97 5.43
C SER A 143 -2.22 7.03 3.91
N ALA A 144 -1.51 8.03 3.40
CA ALA A 144 -1.23 8.12 1.97
C ALA A 144 -0.16 7.11 1.55
N VAL A 145 -0.45 6.31 0.52
CA VAL A 145 0.54 5.43 -0.11
C VAL A 145 1.04 6.11 -1.37
N GLY A 146 2.21 6.72 -1.29
CA GLY A 146 2.82 7.42 -2.42
C GLY A 146 3.39 6.46 -3.46
N ARG A 147 3.53 6.94 -4.71
CA ARG A 147 4.09 6.18 -5.83
C ARG A 147 5.46 5.57 -5.52
N GLY A 148 6.32 6.30 -4.81
CA GLY A 148 7.67 5.82 -4.46
C GLY A 148 7.65 4.54 -3.62
N VAL A 149 6.63 4.34 -2.76
CA VAL A 149 6.45 3.11 -1.99
C VAL A 149 6.12 1.93 -2.91
N PHE A 150 5.19 2.11 -3.85
CA PHE A 150 4.85 1.08 -4.85
C PHE A 150 6.06 0.70 -5.70
N GLU A 151 6.80 1.70 -6.18
CA GLU A 151 7.99 1.49 -7.01
C GLU A 151 9.12 0.82 -6.22
N GLY A 152 9.37 1.22 -4.98
CA GLY A 152 10.41 0.65 -4.13
C GLY A 152 10.13 -0.81 -3.75
N VAL A 153 8.90 -1.14 -3.36
CA VAL A 153 8.49 -2.54 -3.13
C VAL A 153 8.70 -3.37 -4.38
N ARG A 154 8.28 -2.87 -5.55
CA ARG A 154 8.47 -3.58 -6.82
C ARG A 154 9.94 -3.74 -7.19
N ALA A 155 10.78 -2.73 -6.95
CA ALA A 155 12.21 -2.79 -7.21
C ALA A 155 12.88 -3.85 -6.34
N ALA A 156 12.63 -3.86 -5.03
CA ALA A 156 13.17 -4.86 -4.12
C ALA A 156 12.82 -6.29 -4.57
N LEU A 157 11.57 -6.55 -4.91
CA LEU A 157 11.13 -7.87 -5.39
C LEU A 157 11.83 -8.28 -6.70
N ARG A 158 12.06 -7.34 -7.63
CA ARG A 158 12.79 -7.60 -8.88
C ARG A 158 14.28 -7.92 -8.66
N GLU A 159 14.84 -7.38 -7.58
CA GLU A 159 16.20 -7.65 -7.12
C GLU A 159 16.31 -8.96 -6.33
N GLY A 160 15.21 -9.68 -6.13
CA GLY A 160 15.17 -10.90 -5.33
C GLY A 160 15.20 -10.64 -3.82
N ARG A 161 14.91 -9.40 -3.38
CA ARG A 161 14.87 -9.01 -1.96
C ARG A 161 13.44 -9.17 -1.41
N PRO A 162 13.28 -9.67 -0.17
CA PRO A 162 11.95 -9.74 0.46
C PRO A 162 11.33 -8.35 0.64
N ALA A 163 10.00 -8.29 0.53
CA ALA A 163 9.24 -7.07 0.77
C ALA A 163 8.02 -7.35 1.65
N LEU A 164 7.95 -6.67 2.79
CA LEU A 164 6.78 -6.65 3.67
C LEU A 164 6.03 -5.34 3.45
N PHE A 165 4.77 -5.41 3.09
CA PHE A 165 3.88 -4.25 2.99
C PHE A 165 2.77 -4.35 4.05
N ALA A 166 2.75 -3.42 5.00
CA ALA A 166 1.73 -3.35 6.05
C ALA A 166 0.76 -2.20 5.78
N GLY A 167 -0.53 -2.51 5.70
CA GLY A 167 -1.57 -1.52 5.40
C GLY A 167 -2.97 -2.04 5.65
N THR A 168 -3.98 -1.24 5.35
CA THR A 168 -5.36 -1.71 5.36
C THR A 168 -5.60 -2.72 4.23
N ALA A 169 -6.64 -3.54 4.35
CA ALA A 169 -6.95 -4.58 3.35
C ALA A 169 -7.01 -4.04 1.91
N CYS A 170 -7.60 -2.86 1.73
CA CYS A 170 -7.65 -2.20 0.41
C CYS A 170 -6.28 -1.72 -0.09
N GLN A 171 -5.38 -1.28 0.81
CA GLN A 171 -4.02 -0.89 0.45
C GLN A 171 -3.18 -2.11 0.06
N VAL A 172 -3.32 -3.22 0.79
CA VAL A 172 -2.70 -4.50 0.45
C VAL A 172 -3.21 -5.00 -0.91
N ALA A 173 -4.52 -4.99 -1.14
CA ALA A 173 -5.12 -5.39 -2.41
C ALA A 173 -4.63 -4.49 -3.56
N GLY A 174 -4.55 -3.17 -3.35
CA GLY A 174 -3.98 -2.23 -4.32
C GLY A 174 -2.51 -2.48 -4.63
N MET A 175 -1.70 -2.79 -3.62
CA MET A 175 -0.29 -3.15 -3.80
C MET A 175 -0.17 -4.47 -4.57
N ARG A 176 -0.93 -5.51 -4.22
CA ARG A 176 -0.94 -6.78 -4.96
C ARG A 176 -1.32 -6.59 -6.43
N SER A 177 -2.38 -5.84 -6.71
CA SER A 177 -2.79 -5.51 -8.09
C SER A 177 -1.72 -4.74 -8.87
N TYR A 178 -1.00 -3.83 -8.19
CA TYR A 178 0.11 -3.09 -8.80
C TYR A 178 1.29 -3.99 -9.14
N LEU A 179 1.64 -4.92 -8.26
CA LEU A 179 2.76 -5.86 -8.42
C LEU A 179 2.46 -6.94 -9.47
N GLY A 180 1.18 -7.35 -9.62
CA GLY A 180 0.79 -8.46 -10.47
C GLY A 180 1.49 -9.76 -10.04
N LYS A 181 2.06 -10.51 -10.98
CA LYS A 181 2.73 -11.79 -10.69
C LYS A 181 3.87 -11.72 -9.66
N LEU A 182 4.46 -10.56 -9.41
CA LEU A 182 5.46 -10.41 -8.34
C LEU A 182 4.85 -10.57 -6.95
N ALA A 183 3.55 -10.33 -6.78
CA ALA A 183 2.85 -10.52 -5.51
C ALA A 183 2.61 -12.00 -5.16
N ASP A 184 2.78 -12.90 -6.10
CA ASP A 184 2.61 -14.36 -5.89
C ASP A 184 3.94 -15.03 -5.51
N SER A 185 5.03 -14.26 -5.42
CA SER A 185 6.33 -14.77 -4.99
C SER A 185 6.39 -14.92 -3.45
N ASP A 186 7.17 -15.89 -2.96
CA ASP A 186 7.45 -16.10 -1.53
C ASP A 186 8.22 -14.92 -0.88
N LEU A 187 8.62 -13.95 -1.68
CA LEU A 187 9.33 -12.75 -1.24
C LEU A 187 8.39 -11.60 -0.85
N PHE A 188 7.10 -11.65 -1.25
CA PHE A 188 6.12 -10.62 -0.92
C PHE A 188 5.17 -11.07 0.18
N LEU A 189 5.06 -10.26 1.24
CA LEU A 189 4.10 -10.44 2.32
C LEU A 189 3.30 -9.14 2.50
N GLY A 190 1.97 -9.22 2.35
CA GLY A 190 1.03 -8.15 2.65
C GLY A 190 0.29 -8.44 3.96
N VAL A 191 0.31 -7.53 4.91
CA VAL A 191 -0.30 -7.65 6.25
C VAL A 191 -1.13 -6.41 6.60
#